data_3c14bccfad165764796ce9ce0bd36e8f
#
_entry.id   3c14bccfad165764796ce9ce0bd36e8f
#
_cell.length_a   1.000
_cell.length_b   1.000
_cell.length_c   1.000
_cell.angle_alpha   90.00
_cell.angle_beta   90.00
_cell.angle_gamma   90.00
#
_symmetry.space_group_name_H-M   'P 1'
#
loop_
_entity.id
_entity.type
_entity.pdbx_description
1 polymer ?
#
loop_
_entity_poly.entity_id
_entity_poly.type
_entity_poly.pdbx_seq_one_letter_code
_entity_poly.pdbx_strand_id
1 'polypeptide(L)'
;YQNARTVYDTKSTLTDEQKTIAYYWADNAGESGTPVGHWMSIASQMISERQLDIDKAIQLVHATAVAQADAFIASWGYKYQFNLLRPRTYIRRVIDSTWEPLIPTPPFPEHPAGHSTQSSAAAAAITAFIGASPFSDSTSISIGHTVRRFASFQAASEEAGMSRIYGGIHYPSGNEAGLQL
;
A
#
# COMPACT_ATOMS: atom_id res chain seq x y z
N TYR A 1 15.02 8.10 -15.88
CA TYR A 1 15.00 9.54 -15.53
C TYR A 1 13.59 10.04 -15.30
N GLN A 2 12.65 9.84 -16.25
CA GLN A 2 11.28 10.40 -16.19
C GLN A 2 10.53 10.02 -14.90
N ASN A 3 10.51 8.74 -14.53
CA ASN A 3 9.87 8.29 -13.29
C ASN A 3 10.44 8.98 -12.04
N ALA A 4 11.76 9.16 -12.00
CA ALA A 4 12.41 9.85 -10.86
C ALA A 4 12.07 11.35 -10.86
N ARG A 5 11.95 11.97 -12.02
CA ARG A 5 11.54 13.36 -12.16
C ARG A 5 10.11 13.56 -11.67
N THR A 6 9.19 12.65 -12.03
CA THR A 6 7.81 12.66 -11.52
C THR A 6 7.77 12.65 -9.99
N VAL A 7 8.53 11.74 -9.35
CA VAL A 7 8.58 11.66 -7.87
C VAL A 7 9.16 12.92 -7.24
N TYR A 8 10.22 13.46 -7.84
CA TYR A 8 10.86 14.71 -7.41
C TYR A 8 9.87 15.88 -7.43
N ASP A 9 9.19 16.07 -8.56
CA ASP A 9 8.25 17.17 -8.77
C ASP A 9 7.00 17.02 -7.88
N THR A 10 6.47 15.79 -7.74
CA THR A 10 5.33 15.49 -6.86
C THR A 10 5.56 15.97 -5.45
N LYS A 11 6.75 15.73 -4.88
CA LYS A 11 7.05 16.15 -3.49
C LYS A 11 6.89 17.64 -3.28
N SER A 12 7.26 18.48 -4.24
CA SER A 12 7.19 19.94 -4.13
C SER A 12 5.76 20.50 -4.22
N THR A 13 4.81 19.69 -4.71
CA THR A 13 3.42 20.08 -4.97
C THR A 13 2.40 19.33 -4.12
N LEU A 14 2.86 18.52 -3.14
CA LEU A 14 1.98 17.72 -2.28
C LEU A 14 0.99 18.59 -1.52
N THR A 15 -0.29 18.29 -1.68
CA THR A 15 -1.36 18.82 -0.83
C THR A 15 -1.32 18.19 0.56
N ASP A 16 -2.01 18.79 1.53
CA ASP A 16 -2.08 18.22 2.88
C ASP A 16 -2.84 16.88 2.89
N GLU A 17 -3.83 16.71 2.02
CA GLU A 17 -4.51 15.42 1.84
C GLU A 17 -3.55 14.35 1.31
N GLN A 18 -2.72 14.65 0.33
CA GLN A 18 -1.73 13.69 -0.20
C GLN A 18 -0.68 13.30 0.84
N LYS A 19 -0.28 14.24 1.69
CA LYS A 19 0.60 13.93 2.85
C LYS A 19 -0.12 13.02 3.85
N THR A 20 -1.39 13.32 4.14
CA THR A 20 -2.23 12.48 5.02
C THR A 20 -2.34 11.06 4.46
N ILE A 21 -2.59 10.89 3.16
CA ILE A 21 -2.61 9.60 2.48
C ILE A 21 -1.27 8.87 2.64
N ALA A 22 -0.15 9.57 2.43
CA ALA A 22 1.18 8.97 2.56
C ALA A 22 1.46 8.45 3.98
N TYR A 23 1.06 9.17 5.00
CA TYR A 23 1.20 8.76 6.40
C TYR A 23 0.20 7.67 6.80
N TYR A 24 -1.06 7.77 6.35
CA TYR A 24 -2.10 6.79 6.64
C TYR A 24 -1.70 5.37 6.21
N TRP A 25 -1.16 5.23 5.01
CA TRP A 25 -0.68 3.96 4.44
C TRP A 25 0.83 3.74 4.67
N ALA A 26 1.46 4.46 5.59
CA ALA A 26 2.87 4.22 5.89
C ALA A 26 3.09 2.81 6.42
N ASP A 27 2.22 2.36 7.29
CA ASP A 27 2.19 1.01 7.86
C ASP A 27 3.55 0.55 8.37
N ASN A 28 4.19 1.42 9.13
CA ASN A 28 5.54 1.17 9.65
C ASN A 28 5.53 0.03 10.67
N ALA A 29 6.55 -0.83 10.59
CA ALA A 29 6.74 -1.89 11.56
C ALA A 29 6.93 -1.32 12.98
N GLY A 30 6.17 -1.84 13.95
CA GLY A 30 6.16 -1.37 15.33
C GLY A 30 5.19 -0.22 15.62
N GLU A 31 4.64 0.42 14.60
CA GLU A 31 3.60 1.46 14.73
C GLU A 31 2.22 0.93 14.32
N SER A 32 2.17 0.11 13.29
CA SER A 32 0.96 -0.56 12.80
C SER A 32 1.19 -2.04 12.58
N GLY A 33 0.15 -2.75 12.12
CA GLY A 33 0.22 -4.16 11.71
C GLY A 33 0.99 -4.42 10.42
N THR A 34 1.72 -3.43 9.90
CA THR A 34 2.29 -3.44 8.55
C THR A 34 1.21 -3.50 7.45
N PRO A 35 1.50 -3.42 6.15
CA PRO A 35 0.46 -3.49 5.12
C PRO A 35 -0.41 -4.75 5.23
N VAL A 36 0.20 -5.89 5.56
CA VAL A 36 -0.53 -7.15 5.72
C VAL A 36 -1.52 -7.07 6.88
N GLY A 37 -1.06 -6.60 8.05
CA GLY A 37 -1.91 -6.48 9.24
C GLY A 37 -3.01 -5.44 9.07
N HIS A 38 -2.76 -4.35 8.35
CA HIS A 38 -3.77 -3.35 8.03
C HIS A 38 -4.93 -3.99 7.24
N TRP A 39 -4.63 -4.70 6.14
CA TRP A 39 -5.66 -5.39 5.35
C TRP A 39 -6.35 -6.53 6.09
N MET A 40 -5.63 -7.25 6.98
CA MET A 40 -6.24 -8.24 7.87
C MET A 40 -7.20 -7.59 8.88
N SER A 41 -6.88 -6.39 9.36
CA SER A 41 -7.77 -5.60 10.22
C SER A 41 -9.01 -5.12 9.47
N ILE A 42 -8.87 -4.68 8.21
CA ILE A 42 -10.01 -4.36 7.34
C ILE A 42 -10.90 -5.61 7.15
N ALA A 43 -10.32 -6.77 6.85
CA ALA A 43 -11.08 -8.01 6.73
C ALA A 43 -11.84 -8.36 8.03
N SER A 44 -11.19 -8.19 9.19
CA SER A 44 -11.82 -8.39 10.50
C SER A 44 -12.96 -7.39 10.76
N GLN A 45 -12.77 -6.14 10.41
CA GLN A 45 -13.82 -5.12 10.47
C GLN A 45 -15.02 -5.51 9.61
N MET A 46 -14.79 -5.98 8.39
CA MET A 46 -15.85 -6.43 7.47
C MET A 46 -16.61 -7.63 8.02
N ILE A 47 -15.94 -8.58 8.68
CA ILE A 47 -16.60 -9.71 9.35
C ILE A 47 -17.62 -9.20 10.37
N SER A 48 -17.20 -8.25 11.20
CA SER A 48 -18.05 -7.65 12.23
C SER A 48 -19.21 -6.84 11.64
N GLU A 49 -18.94 -5.95 10.72
CA GLU A 49 -19.93 -5.07 10.10
C GLU A 49 -20.97 -5.82 9.27
N ARG A 50 -20.56 -6.88 8.58
CA ARG A 50 -21.42 -7.73 7.75
C ARG A 50 -22.05 -8.89 8.53
N GLN A 51 -21.74 -9.03 9.81
CA GLN A 51 -22.23 -10.11 10.68
C GLN A 51 -22.04 -11.49 10.04
N LEU A 52 -20.84 -11.72 9.49
CA LEU A 52 -20.54 -12.99 8.84
C LEU A 52 -20.53 -14.14 9.86
N ASP A 53 -21.13 -15.27 9.49
CA ASP A 53 -21.02 -16.49 10.27
C ASP A 53 -19.57 -16.99 10.35
N ILE A 54 -19.32 -17.92 11.28
CA ILE A 54 -17.95 -18.36 11.56
C ILE A 54 -17.28 -19.02 10.34
N ASP A 55 -18.03 -19.74 9.51
CA ASP A 55 -17.48 -20.41 8.34
C ASP A 55 -17.03 -19.40 7.29
N LYS A 56 -17.85 -18.39 7.03
CA LYS A 56 -17.49 -17.29 6.10
C LYS A 56 -16.37 -16.41 6.65
N ALA A 57 -16.37 -16.16 7.97
CA ALA A 57 -15.31 -15.39 8.60
C ALA A 57 -13.95 -16.08 8.45
N ILE A 58 -13.87 -17.38 8.71
CA ILE A 58 -12.64 -18.16 8.53
C ILE A 58 -12.20 -18.17 7.07
N GLN A 59 -13.12 -18.35 6.12
CA GLN A 59 -12.81 -18.35 4.69
C GLN A 59 -12.29 -16.99 4.22
N LEU A 60 -12.90 -15.89 4.65
CA LEU A 60 -12.46 -14.54 4.31
C LEU A 60 -11.04 -14.26 4.84
N VAL A 61 -10.80 -14.55 6.13
CA VAL A 61 -9.47 -14.40 6.75
C VAL A 61 -8.44 -15.23 6.02
N HIS A 62 -8.75 -16.51 5.77
CA HIS A 62 -7.85 -17.42 5.06
C HIS A 62 -7.53 -16.93 3.64
N ALA A 63 -8.54 -16.60 2.85
CA ALA A 63 -8.36 -16.12 1.48
C ALA A 63 -7.51 -14.83 1.43
N THR A 64 -7.80 -13.88 2.32
CA THR A 64 -7.05 -12.62 2.40
C THR A 64 -5.60 -12.86 2.82
N ALA A 65 -5.35 -13.73 3.81
CA ALA A 65 -4.01 -14.04 4.27
C ALA A 65 -3.17 -14.74 3.20
N VAL A 66 -3.74 -15.75 2.52
CA VAL A 66 -3.05 -16.50 1.45
C VAL A 66 -2.75 -15.57 0.27
N ALA A 67 -3.73 -14.78 -0.19
CA ALA A 67 -3.51 -13.84 -1.29
C ALA A 67 -2.37 -12.86 -0.99
N GLN A 68 -2.30 -12.32 0.22
CA GLN A 68 -1.21 -11.42 0.62
C GLN A 68 0.15 -12.14 0.73
N ALA A 69 0.16 -13.38 1.22
CA ALA A 69 1.39 -14.17 1.32
C ALA A 69 1.97 -14.47 -0.07
N ASP A 70 1.12 -14.91 -1.01
CA ASP A 70 1.53 -15.19 -2.39
C ASP A 70 2.01 -13.91 -3.10
N ALA A 71 1.29 -12.80 -2.93
CA ALA A 71 1.67 -11.49 -3.44
C ALA A 71 3.01 -11.02 -2.88
N PHE A 72 3.28 -11.26 -1.59
CA PHE A 72 4.56 -10.94 -0.97
C PHE A 72 5.69 -11.77 -1.58
N ILE A 73 5.52 -13.09 -1.69
CA ILE A 73 6.53 -13.99 -2.27
C ILE A 73 6.86 -13.57 -3.71
N ALA A 74 5.84 -13.34 -4.54
CA ALA A 74 6.02 -12.90 -5.91
C ALA A 74 6.74 -11.54 -5.99
N SER A 75 6.26 -10.55 -5.23
CA SER A 75 6.84 -9.21 -5.21
C SER A 75 8.32 -9.24 -4.77
N TRP A 76 8.67 -10.01 -3.74
CA TRP A 76 10.06 -10.10 -3.27
C TRP A 76 10.96 -10.86 -4.24
N GLY A 77 10.44 -11.89 -4.92
CA GLY A 77 11.14 -12.54 -6.03
C GLY A 77 11.56 -11.54 -7.10
N TYR A 78 10.63 -10.73 -7.58
CA TYR A 78 10.90 -9.70 -8.58
C TYR A 78 11.79 -8.58 -8.06
N LYS A 79 11.62 -8.13 -6.80
CA LYS A 79 12.49 -7.08 -6.22
C LYS A 79 13.97 -7.42 -6.35
N TYR A 80 14.34 -8.62 -5.98
CA TYR A 80 15.74 -9.04 -6.02
C TYR A 80 16.21 -9.50 -7.42
N GLN A 81 15.29 -9.89 -8.28
CA GLN A 81 15.57 -10.15 -9.69
C GLN A 81 15.94 -8.86 -10.43
N PHE A 82 15.14 -7.78 -10.26
CA PHE A 82 15.37 -6.50 -10.93
C PHE A 82 16.36 -5.60 -10.19
N ASN A 83 16.43 -5.71 -8.88
CA ASN A 83 17.31 -4.93 -8.00
C ASN A 83 17.33 -3.42 -8.30
N LEU A 84 16.16 -2.83 -8.52
CA LEU A 84 16.04 -1.44 -8.95
C LEU A 84 16.29 -0.46 -7.79
N LEU A 85 17.02 0.61 -8.07
CA LEU A 85 17.33 1.66 -7.09
C LEU A 85 16.06 2.42 -6.68
N ARG A 86 15.99 2.75 -5.40
CA ARG A 86 14.94 3.62 -4.83
C ARG A 86 15.04 5.06 -5.34
N PRO A 87 13.90 5.79 -5.40
CA PRO A 87 13.87 7.20 -5.81
C PRO A 87 14.88 8.06 -5.06
N ARG A 88 14.97 7.92 -3.73
CA ARG A 88 15.94 8.67 -2.90
C ARG A 88 17.36 8.53 -3.42
N THR A 89 17.80 7.31 -3.68
CA THR A 89 19.18 7.06 -4.14
C THR A 89 19.44 7.65 -5.52
N TYR A 90 18.49 7.46 -6.44
CA TYR A 90 18.64 7.95 -7.81
C TYR A 90 18.53 9.48 -7.89
N ILE A 91 17.51 10.07 -7.26
CA ILE A 91 17.28 11.52 -7.26
C ILE A 91 18.49 12.25 -6.67
N ARG A 92 19.02 11.79 -5.54
CA ARG A 92 20.18 12.42 -4.93
C ARG A 92 21.46 12.34 -5.77
N ARG A 93 21.59 11.31 -6.60
CA ARG A 93 22.75 11.18 -7.50
C ARG A 93 22.65 12.01 -8.77
N VAL A 94 21.43 12.22 -9.28
CA VAL A 94 21.22 12.68 -10.66
C VAL A 94 20.49 14.01 -10.76
N ILE A 95 19.64 14.36 -9.77
CA ILE A 95 18.75 15.54 -9.84
C ILE A 95 19.09 16.56 -8.75
N ASP A 96 19.05 16.16 -7.47
CA ASP A 96 19.24 17.03 -6.32
C ASP A 96 19.84 16.25 -5.15
N SER A 97 21.11 16.53 -4.83
CA SER A 97 21.87 15.83 -3.78
C SER A 97 21.29 16.01 -2.35
N THR A 98 20.42 16.98 -2.14
CA THR A 98 19.82 17.30 -0.86
C THR A 98 18.40 16.72 -0.68
N TRP A 99 17.84 16.15 -1.75
CA TRP A 99 16.47 15.66 -1.74
C TRP A 99 16.25 14.51 -0.75
N GLU A 100 15.13 14.59 -0.01
CA GLU A 100 14.67 13.53 0.90
C GLU A 100 13.19 13.20 0.62
N PRO A 101 12.77 11.94 0.72
CA PRO A 101 11.36 11.56 0.61
C PRO A 101 10.56 12.08 1.81
N LEU A 102 9.21 12.03 1.69
CA LEU A 102 8.31 12.41 2.79
C LEU A 102 8.31 11.36 3.90
N ILE A 103 8.40 10.07 3.54
CA ILE A 103 8.44 8.97 4.50
C ILE A 103 9.75 8.18 4.36
N PRO A 104 10.20 7.44 5.40
CA PRO A 104 11.45 6.70 5.35
C PRO A 104 11.50 5.69 4.20
N THR A 105 12.64 5.66 3.49
CA THR A 105 12.85 4.68 2.40
C THR A 105 13.19 3.32 2.97
N PRO A 106 12.43 2.26 2.65
CA PRO A 106 12.74 0.90 3.09
C PRO A 106 14.06 0.37 2.51
N PRO A 107 14.80 -0.50 3.24
CA PRO A 107 16.12 -0.97 2.86
C PRO A 107 16.10 -2.18 1.92
N PHE A 108 15.24 -2.16 0.89
CA PHE A 108 15.13 -3.21 -0.13
C PHE A 108 14.78 -2.62 -1.50
N PRO A 109 14.97 -3.37 -2.62
CA PRO A 109 14.78 -2.86 -3.97
C PRO A 109 13.40 -2.28 -4.23
N GLU A 110 13.34 -1.37 -5.21
CA GLU A 110 12.13 -0.60 -5.47
C GLU A 110 11.00 -1.42 -6.10
N HIS A 111 11.29 -2.19 -7.16
CA HIS A 111 10.30 -2.74 -8.11
C HIS A 111 10.00 -4.22 -7.89
N PRO A 112 8.71 -4.59 -7.92
CA PRO A 112 7.48 -3.80 -7.86
C PRO A 112 7.21 -3.23 -6.47
N ALA A 113 6.23 -2.31 -6.34
CA ALA A 113 5.88 -1.73 -5.05
C ALA A 113 5.13 -2.74 -4.16
N GLY A 114 5.72 -3.12 -3.03
CA GLY A 114 5.17 -4.15 -2.14
C GLY A 114 3.80 -3.80 -1.57
N HIS A 115 3.57 -2.53 -1.16
CA HIS A 115 2.26 -2.06 -0.70
C HIS A 115 1.19 -2.21 -1.79
N SER A 116 1.52 -1.84 -3.03
CA SER A 116 0.59 -1.95 -4.16
C SER A 116 0.21 -3.39 -4.42
N THR A 117 1.20 -4.30 -4.46
CA THR A 117 0.98 -5.74 -4.69
C THR A 117 0.13 -6.37 -3.58
N GLN A 118 0.48 -6.13 -2.33
CA GLN A 118 -0.26 -6.72 -1.20
C GLN A 118 -1.66 -6.13 -1.05
N SER A 119 -1.81 -4.82 -1.26
CA SER A 119 -3.12 -4.17 -1.18
C SER A 119 -4.04 -4.61 -2.30
N SER A 120 -3.53 -4.77 -3.53
CA SER A 120 -4.31 -5.26 -4.67
C SER A 120 -4.79 -6.69 -4.43
N ALA A 121 -3.90 -7.57 -3.97
CA ALA A 121 -4.25 -8.97 -3.66
C ALA A 121 -5.30 -9.08 -2.54
N ALA A 122 -5.12 -8.31 -1.45
CA ALA A 122 -6.09 -8.29 -0.36
C ALA A 122 -7.46 -7.75 -0.80
N ALA A 123 -7.46 -6.62 -1.53
CA ALA A 123 -8.67 -6.01 -2.06
C ALA A 123 -9.43 -6.96 -3.01
N ALA A 124 -8.70 -7.66 -3.88
CA ALA A 124 -9.27 -8.67 -4.78
C ALA A 124 -9.90 -9.84 -4.00
N ALA A 125 -9.18 -10.39 -3.02
CA ALA A 125 -9.67 -11.48 -2.17
C ALA A 125 -10.94 -11.09 -1.40
N ILE A 126 -10.93 -9.92 -0.75
CA ILE A 126 -12.10 -9.42 0.00
C ILE A 126 -13.27 -9.17 -0.96
N THR A 127 -13.01 -8.55 -2.12
CA THR A 127 -14.05 -8.27 -3.13
C THR A 127 -14.67 -9.57 -3.68
N ALA A 128 -13.86 -10.57 -3.96
CA ALA A 128 -14.34 -11.86 -4.46
C ALA A 128 -15.26 -12.56 -3.44
N PHE A 129 -15.02 -12.34 -2.15
CA PHE A 129 -15.74 -13.01 -1.07
C PHE A 129 -17.04 -12.29 -0.66
N ILE A 130 -17.00 -10.97 -0.47
CA ILE A 130 -18.15 -10.19 0.03
C ILE A 130 -18.73 -9.20 -0.98
N GLY A 131 -18.19 -9.16 -2.20
CA GLY A 131 -18.60 -8.26 -3.26
C GLY A 131 -17.96 -6.86 -3.18
N ALA A 132 -17.99 -6.15 -4.30
CA ALA A 132 -17.59 -4.75 -4.34
C ALA A 132 -18.62 -3.89 -3.60
N SER A 133 -18.17 -3.15 -2.60
CA SER A 133 -19.04 -2.27 -1.81
C SER A 133 -18.26 -1.14 -1.17
N PRO A 134 -18.88 0.02 -0.95
CA PRO A 134 -18.31 1.08 -0.14
C PRO A 134 -18.07 0.60 1.29
N PHE A 135 -17.01 1.10 1.90
CA PHE A 135 -16.71 0.87 3.30
C PHE A 135 -15.98 2.05 3.94
N SER A 136 -15.94 2.07 5.26
CA SER A 136 -15.20 3.05 6.04
C SER A 136 -14.10 2.32 6.80
N ASP A 137 -12.85 2.60 6.49
CA ASP A 137 -11.72 2.05 7.23
C ASP A 137 -11.52 2.82 8.54
N SER A 138 -11.74 2.16 9.65
CA SER A 138 -11.55 2.66 11.01
C SER A 138 -10.43 1.97 11.77
N THR A 139 -9.66 1.12 11.10
CA THR A 139 -8.70 0.21 11.74
C THR A 139 -7.49 0.93 12.33
N SER A 140 -7.16 2.11 11.82
CA SER A 140 -6.00 2.90 12.23
C SER A 140 -6.31 4.04 13.24
N ILE A 141 -7.54 4.09 13.80
CA ILE A 141 -7.93 5.10 14.80
C ILE A 141 -7.05 5.00 16.06
N SER A 142 -6.75 3.81 16.51
CA SER A 142 -5.95 3.57 17.72
C SER A 142 -4.52 4.10 17.66
N ILE A 143 -4.03 4.33 16.45
CA ILE A 143 -2.69 4.91 16.18
C ILE A 143 -2.76 6.37 15.73
N GLY A 144 -3.92 7.03 15.91
CA GLY A 144 -4.08 8.47 15.71
C GLY A 144 -4.55 8.90 14.33
N HIS A 145 -4.91 7.98 13.44
CA HIS A 145 -5.48 8.33 12.15
C HIS A 145 -7.01 8.53 12.22
N THR A 146 -7.53 9.29 11.28
CA THR A 146 -8.99 9.46 11.10
C THR A 146 -9.56 8.34 10.24
N VAL A 147 -10.88 8.11 10.37
CA VAL A 147 -11.60 7.18 9.48
C VAL A 147 -11.48 7.63 8.03
N ARG A 148 -11.12 6.70 7.14
CA ARG A 148 -11.12 6.94 5.69
C ARG A 148 -12.25 6.17 5.02
N ARG A 149 -12.86 6.80 4.00
CA ARG A 149 -14.02 6.22 3.29
C ARG A 149 -13.64 5.93 1.85
N PHE A 150 -13.97 4.72 1.42
CA PHE A 150 -13.66 4.24 0.08
C PHE A 150 -14.92 3.75 -0.63
N ALA A 151 -14.96 3.98 -1.94
CA ALA A 151 -16.05 3.49 -2.79
C ALA A 151 -15.99 1.97 -3.00
N SER A 152 -14.82 1.37 -2.84
CA SER A 152 -14.57 -0.08 -2.96
C SER A 152 -13.23 -0.44 -2.32
N PHE A 153 -12.98 -1.74 -2.11
CA PHE A 153 -11.66 -2.23 -1.67
C PHE A 153 -10.58 -1.94 -2.73
N GLN A 154 -10.95 -2.01 -4.00
CA GLN A 154 -10.05 -1.63 -5.09
C GLN A 154 -9.61 -0.16 -4.99
N ALA A 155 -10.55 0.78 -4.73
CA ALA A 155 -10.22 2.18 -4.55
C ALA A 155 -9.27 2.42 -3.35
N ALA A 156 -9.42 1.64 -2.28
CA ALA A 156 -8.50 1.68 -1.14
C ALA A 156 -7.10 1.17 -1.53
N SER A 157 -7.01 0.09 -2.31
CA SER A 157 -5.72 -0.43 -2.78
C SER A 157 -5.00 0.52 -3.73
N GLU A 158 -5.74 1.22 -4.59
CA GLU A 158 -5.18 2.25 -5.47
C GLU A 158 -4.65 3.44 -4.66
N GLU A 159 -5.37 3.87 -3.61
CA GLU A 159 -4.88 4.92 -2.71
C GLU A 159 -3.63 4.45 -1.94
N ALA A 160 -3.61 3.20 -1.45
CA ALA A 160 -2.43 2.62 -0.82
C ALA A 160 -1.22 2.61 -1.77
N GLY A 161 -1.43 2.31 -3.04
CA GLY A 161 -0.42 2.41 -4.09
C GLY A 161 0.06 3.85 -4.30
N MET A 162 -0.85 4.80 -4.48
CA MET A 162 -0.52 6.22 -4.67
C MET A 162 0.19 6.81 -3.45
N SER A 163 -0.10 6.35 -2.24
CA SER A 163 0.57 6.77 -1.02
C SER A 163 2.10 6.62 -1.10
N ARG A 164 2.58 5.62 -1.87
CA ARG A 164 4.02 5.35 -2.04
C ARG A 164 4.70 6.38 -2.94
N ILE A 165 3.97 6.92 -3.92
CA ILE A 165 4.45 8.01 -4.79
C ILE A 165 4.46 9.32 -3.99
N TYR A 166 3.40 9.62 -3.25
CA TYR A 166 3.32 10.79 -2.36
C TYR A 166 4.40 10.71 -1.26
N GLY A 167 4.64 9.52 -0.73
CA GLY A 167 5.73 9.26 0.21
C GLY A 167 7.13 9.44 -0.36
N GLY A 168 7.28 9.46 -1.69
CA GLY A 168 8.55 9.64 -2.38
C GLY A 168 9.44 8.40 -2.40
N ILE A 169 8.89 7.20 -2.20
CA ILE A 169 9.66 5.96 -2.02
C ILE A 169 9.49 4.93 -3.13
N HIS A 170 8.54 5.16 -4.04
CA HIS A 170 8.31 4.34 -5.23
C HIS A 170 8.12 5.20 -6.47
N TYR A 171 8.45 4.62 -7.62
CA TYR A 171 8.16 5.21 -8.93
C TYR A 171 6.74 4.86 -9.39
N PRO A 172 6.12 5.67 -10.28
CA PRO A 172 4.85 5.32 -10.90
C PRO A 172 4.84 3.92 -11.52
N SER A 173 5.89 3.55 -12.25
CA SER A 173 6.02 2.23 -12.87
C SER A 173 6.09 1.08 -11.86
N GLY A 174 6.73 1.28 -10.70
CA GLY A 174 6.78 0.29 -9.64
C GLY A 174 5.43 0.12 -8.94
N ASN A 175 4.68 1.23 -8.78
CA ASN A 175 3.31 1.21 -8.26
C ASN A 175 2.36 0.47 -9.21
N GLU A 176 2.37 0.84 -10.50
CA GLU A 176 1.53 0.22 -11.52
C GLU A 176 1.79 -1.29 -11.62
N ALA A 177 3.05 -1.69 -11.72
CA ALA A 177 3.41 -3.10 -11.75
C ALA A 177 2.95 -3.86 -10.48
N GLY A 178 3.01 -3.21 -9.31
CA GLY A 178 2.52 -3.81 -8.07
C GLY A 178 1.01 -3.99 -8.03
N LEU A 179 0.23 -3.06 -8.58
CA LEU A 179 -1.23 -3.16 -8.64
C LEU A 179 -1.72 -4.23 -9.64
N GLN A 180 -0.89 -4.58 -10.63
CA GLN A 180 -1.23 -5.55 -11.68
C GLN A 180 -0.73 -6.97 -11.37
N LEU A 181 0.20 -7.15 -10.47
CA LEU A 181 0.77 -8.43 -10.07
C LEU A 181 -0.18 -9.19 -9.14
#